data_19056f3574b6249115ed1cb638ada174
#
_entry.id   19056f3574b6249115ed1cb638ada174
#
_cell.length_a   1.000
_cell.length_b   1.000
_cell.length_c   1.000
_cell.angle_alpha   90.00
_cell.angle_beta   90.00
_cell.angle_gamma   90.00
#
_symmetry.space_group_name_H-M   'P 1'
#
loop_
_entity.id
_entity.type
_entity.pdbx_description
1 polymer ?
#
loop_
_entity_poly.entity_id
_entity_poly.type
_entity_poly.pdbx_seq_one_letter_code
_entity_poly.pdbx_strand_id
1 'polypeptide(L)'
;MKEDMVIVPENFSDMVPAKPSQGMNRSADQVRAAMRVYVDAGRIDDEGLETFMRLFLLGKQRGYDFDHTGKLVNYSGSTLSRLFAGKYDGNLQQVAEQFSSHLEMEAEREKMRNDLFIENSIWRDVSEICELAQKRNSPVRLVGPSQIGKTFCLKEFQRRSKMQVCYCRVPAAPTFKLLADEICDAVGVPTSLRVEDARLRVKKAIGPNTLLIIDELHELAISAGKGTAMKCMEWLREIYDKSKCGMVLCGTRTMEDDLINDQKIKGWLAQMNKRCIRVLNLPNRIPDDDIDLAAKAYGITGSKACVENLLKSIDMNRLTTCLAVTVRWCNTNKHQKTWEIFRKIYKKTFGTEV
;
A
#
# COMPACT_ATOMS: atom_id res chain seq x y z
N MET A 1 -17.36 -23.64 -28.85
CA MET A 1 -17.10 -23.91 -27.43
C MET A 1 -15.60 -23.98 -27.29
N LYS A 2 -14.96 -22.92 -26.84
CA LYS A 2 -13.55 -22.88 -26.45
C LYS A 2 -13.54 -22.49 -24.99
N GLU A 3 -13.03 -23.40 -24.18
CA GLU A 3 -12.83 -23.24 -22.75
C GLU A 3 -11.83 -22.09 -22.53
N ASP A 4 -12.24 -21.04 -21.86
CA ASP A 4 -11.35 -20.00 -21.38
C ASP A 4 -10.58 -20.54 -20.17
N MET A 5 -9.43 -21.11 -20.48
CA MET A 5 -8.44 -21.56 -19.51
C MET A 5 -7.89 -20.32 -18.77
N VAL A 6 -8.24 -20.17 -17.52
CA VAL A 6 -7.63 -19.18 -16.62
C VAL A 6 -6.16 -19.53 -16.47
N ILE A 7 -5.29 -18.77 -17.14
CA ILE A 7 -3.84 -18.90 -17.01
C ILE A 7 -3.46 -18.37 -15.63
N VAL A 8 -3.16 -19.27 -14.71
CA VAL A 8 -2.47 -18.96 -13.45
C VAL A 8 -0.98 -18.87 -13.79
N PRO A 9 -0.28 -17.77 -13.45
CA PRO A 9 1.16 -17.69 -13.73
C PRO A 9 1.94 -18.69 -12.88
N GLU A 10 2.76 -19.53 -13.52
CA GLU A 10 3.53 -20.64 -12.91
C GLU A 10 4.76 -20.20 -12.10
N ASN A 11 4.93 -18.97 -11.67
CA ASN A 11 6.11 -18.55 -10.91
C ASN A 11 5.78 -17.94 -9.55
N PHE A 12 5.25 -18.77 -8.62
CA PHE A 12 4.96 -18.36 -7.24
C PHE A 12 5.93 -18.92 -6.18
N SER A 13 7.03 -19.60 -6.57
CA SER A 13 7.90 -20.29 -5.59
C SER A 13 8.91 -19.42 -4.85
N ASP A 14 9.12 -18.14 -5.21
CA ASP A 14 10.21 -17.32 -4.68
C ASP A 14 9.79 -16.12 -3.79
N MET A 15 8.52 -16.03 -3.42
CA MET A 15 8.12 -15.03 -2.41
C MET A 15 8.36 -15.60 -1.02
N VAL A 16 9.41 -15.12 -0.33
CA VAL A 16 9.60 -15.36 1.10
C VAL A 16 8.39 -14.77 1.84
N PRO A 17 7.51 -15.58 2.45
CA PRO A 17 6.36 -15.04 3.15
C PRO A 17 6.84 -14.28 4.38
N ALA A 18 6.31 -13.07 4.59
CA ALA A 18 6.33 -12.45 5.91
C ALA A 18 5.89 -13.50 6.94
N LYS A 19 6.58 -13.60 8.10
CA LYS A 19 6.29 -14.62 9.12
C LYS A 19 4.78 -14.64 9.38
N PRO A 20 4.11 -15.80 9.21
CA PRO A 20 2.66 -15.87 9.36
C PRO A 20 2.29 -15.45 10.78
N SER A 21 1.36 -14.52 10.91
CA SER A 21 0.73 -14.16 12.16
C SER A 21 0.10 -15.41 12.80
N GLN A 22 0.05 -15.49 14.13
CA GLN A 22 -0.29 -16.71 14.90
C GLN A 22 -1.62 -17.40 14.53
N GLY A 23 -2.50 -16.79 13.73
CA GLY A 23 -3.81 -17.35 13.38
C GLY A 23 -3.88 -18.15 12.06
N MET A 24 -3.00 -17.87 11.09
CA MET A 24 -3.05 -18.47 9.74
C MET A 24 -2.03 -19.63 9.54
N ASN A 25 -1.52 -20.22 10.62
CA ASN A 25 -0.48 -21.25 10.58
C ASN A 25 -0.96 -22.61 10.04
N ARG A 26 -2.28 -22.80 9.83
CA ARG A 26 -2.83 -24.04 9.30
C ARG A 26 -2.55 -24.17 7.80
N SER A 27 -2.32 -25.41 7.32
CA SER A 27 -2.30 -25.67 5.90
C SER A 27 -3.71 -25.54 5.29
N ALA A 28 -3.79 -25.32 3.98
CA ALA A 28 -5.07 -25.28 3.27
C ALA A 28 -5.86 -26.59 3.48
N ASP A 29 -5.16 -27.73 3.45
CA ASP A 29 -5.78 -29.04 3.64
C ASP A 29 -6.35 -29.23 5.05
N GLN A 30 -5.63 -28.74 6.07
CA GLN A 30 -6.14 -28.76 7.47
C GLN A 30 -7.39 -27.92 7.64
N VAL A 31 -7.45 -26.73 7.00
CA VAL A 31 -8.62 -25.86 7.06
C VAL A 31 -9.78 -26.49 6.28
N ARG A 32 -9.53 -27.01 5.08
CA ARG A 32 -10.54 -27.71 4.27
C ARG A 32 -11.12 -28.90 5.03
N ALA A 33 -10.28 -29.74 5.63
CA ALA A 33 -10.72 -30.87 6.44
C ALA A 33 -11.57 -30.43 7.65
N ALA A 34 -11.17 -29.37 8.34
CA ALA A 34 -11.92 -28.83 9.47
C ALA A 34 -13.31 -28.30 9.07
N MET A 35 -13.43 -27.65 7.89
CA MET A 35 -14.70 -27.12 7.40
C MET A 35 -15.59 -28.16 6.73
N ARG A 36 -15.05 -29.33 6.35
CA ARG A 36 -15.84 -30.41 5.73
C ARG A 36 -17.03 -30.84 6.61
N VAL A 37 -16.90 -30.72 7.91
CA VAL A 37 -17.99 -30.95 8.87
C VAL A 37 -19.27 -30.18 8.55
N TYR A 38 -19.16 -29.02 7.92
CA TYR A 38 -20.32 -28.22 7.53
C TYR A 38 -21.06 -28.81 6.33
N VAL A 39 -20.30 -29.38 5.37
CA VAL A 39 -20.86 -30.06 4.19
C VAL A 39 -21.48 -31.40 4.61
N ASP A 40 -20.80 -32.17 5.43
CA ASP A 40 -21.26 -33.47 5.95
C ASP A 40 -22.54 -33.32 6.79
N ALA A 41 -22.69 -32.19 7.47
CA ALA A 41 -23.91 -31.85 8.22
C ALA A 41 -25.02 -31.20 7.36
N GLY A 42 -24.83 -31.05 6.05
CA GLY A 42 -25.79 -30.42 5.13
C GLY A 42 -26.03 -28.91 5.41
N ARG A 43 -25.09 -28.24 6.09
CA ARG A 43 -25.21 -26.81 6.47
C ARG A 43 -24.72 -25.86 5.38
N ILE A 44 -23.95 -26.36 4.43
CA ILE A 44 -23.41 -25.64 3.27
C ILE A 44 -23.11 -26.69 2.17
N ASP A 45 -23.12 -26.25 0.93
CA ASP A 45 -22.69 -27.07 -0.21
C ASP A 45 -21.18 -26.96 -0.47
N ASP A 46 -20.69 -27.72 -1.44
CA ASP A 46 -19.29 -27.69 -1.82
C ASP A 46 -18.87 -26.33 -2.41
N GLU A 47 -19.78 -25.58 -3.06
CA GLU A 47 -19.50 -24.26 -3.61
C GLU A 47 -19.26 -23.23 -2.48
N GLY A 48 -20.06 -23.27 -1.44
CA GLY A 48 -19.84 -22.45 -0.26
C GLY A 48 -18.57 -22.81 0.48
N LEU A 49 -18.20 -24.08 0.56
CA LEU A 49 -16.91 -24.49 1.09
C LEU A 49 -15.75 -23.91 0.27
N GLU A 50 -15.82 -23.96 -1.05
CA GLU A 50 -14.81 -23.37 -1.93
C GLU A 50 -14.72 -21.84 -1.76
N THR A 51 -15.85 -21.18 -1.55
CA THR A 51 -15.87 -19.74 -1.26
C THR A 51 -15.11 -19.40 0.02
N PHE A 52 -15.28 -20.18 1.09
CA PHE A 52 -14.51 -20.02 2.33
C PHE A 52 -13.02 -20.31 2.12
N MET A 53 -12.70 -21.34 1.34
CA MET A 53 -11.31 -21.65 0.99
C MET A 53 -10.63 -20.55 0.19
N ARG A 54 -11.34 -19.96 -0.78
CA ARG A 54 -10.82 -18.80 -1.57
C ARG A 54 -10.49 -17.63 -0.66
N LEU A 55 -11.32 -17.28 0.32
CA LEU A 55 -11.04 -16.23 1.29
C LEU A 55 -9.81 -16.56 2.16
N PHE A 56 -9.72 -17.79 2.66
CA PHE A 56 -8.57 -18.25 3.44
C PHE A 56 -7.26 -18.14 2.66
N LEU A 57 -7.25 -18.62 1.42
CA LEU A 57 -6.09 -18.57 0.53
C LEU A 57 -5.70 -17.14 0.17
N LEU A 58 -6.67 -16.27 -0.09
CA LEU A 58 -6.44 -14.86 -0.36
C LEU A 58 -5.77 -14.17 0.84
N GLY A 59 -6.27 -14.39 2.06
CA GLY A 59 -5.66 -13.86 3.28
C GLY A 59 -4.23 -14.37 3.46
N LYS A 60 -4.00 -15.67 3.24
CA LYS A 60 -2.68 -16.28 3.34
C LYS A 60 -1.69 -15.73 2.29
N GLN A 61 -2.14 -15.58 1.06
CA GLN A 61 -1.35 -15.00 -0.04
C GLN A 61 -0.91 -13.57 0.24
N ARG A 62 -1.78 -12.78 0.88
CA ARG A 62 -1.51 -11.39 1.27
C ARG A 62 -0.73 -11.27 2.59
N GLY A 63 -0.42 -12.36 3.28
CA GLY A 63 0.23 -12.34 4.59
C GLY A 63 -0.66 -11.78 5.71
N TYR A 64 -1.97 -11.77 5.52
CA TYR A 64 -2.94 -11.26 6.50
C TYR A 64 -3.16 -12.26 7.64
N ASP A 65 -3.48 -11.75 8.83
CA ASP A 65 -4.07 -12.52 9.91
C ASP A 65 -5.60 -12.62 9.75
N PHE A 66 -6.28 -13.23 10.72
CA PHE A 66 -7.74 -13.33 10.67
C PHE A 66 -8.44 -11.98 10.81
N ASP A 67 -7.87 -11.02 11.53
CA ASP A 67 -8.47 -9.68 11.69
C ASP A 67 -8.37 -8.88 10.38
N HIS A 68 -7.22 -8.91 9.72
CA HIS A 68 -7.05 -8.27 8.40
C HIS A 68 -7.87 -8.98 7.31
N THR A 69 -7.92 -10.32 7.33
CA THR A 69 -8.76 -11.09 6.39
C THR A 69 -10.23 -10.80 6.63
N GLY A 70 -10.65 -10.66 7.90
CA GLY A 70 -12.01 -10.34 8.29
C GLY A 70 -12.47 -8.97 7.77
N LYS A 71 -11.59 -7.98 7.76
CA LYS A 71 -11.88 -6.65 7.20
C LYS A 71 -12.25 -6.69 5.71
N LEU A 72 -11.77 -7.69 4.95
CA LEU A 72 -12.14 -7.85 3.53
C LEU A 72 -13.61 -8.18 3.33
N VAL A 73 -14.21 -8.85 4.32
CA VAL A 73 -15.59 -9.39 4.25
C VAL A 73 -16.51 -8.85 5.35
N ASN A 74 -16.05 -7.83 6.09
CA ASN A 74 -16.77 -7.19 7.21
C ASN A 74 -17.11 -8.15 8.37
N TYR A 75 -16.21 -9.09 8.67
CA TYR A 75 -16.31 -10.00 9.81
C TYR A 75 -15.15 -9.84 10.77
N SER A 76 -15.37 -10.17 12.04
CA SER A 76 -14.27 -10.17 13.03
C SER A 76 -13.31 -11.33 12.80
N GLY A 77 -12.03 -11.16 13.15
CA GLY A 77 -11.05 -12.24 13.05
C GLY A 77 -11.40 -13.43 13.93
N SER A 78 -12.05 -13.21 15.08
CA SER A 78 -12.56 -14.29 15.94
C SER A 78 -13.66 -15.12 15.25
N THR A 79 -14.53 -14.48 14.48
CA THR A 79 -15.55 -15.16 13.66
C THR A 79 -14.87 -16.01 12.58
N LEU A 80 -13.91 -15.47 11.85
CA LEU A 80 -13.17 -16.23 10.82
C LEU A 80 -12.37 -17.38 11.43
N SER A 81 -11.76 -17.17 12.59
CA SER A 81 -11.06 -18.24 13.30
C SER A 81 -11.97 -19.41 13.63
N ARG A 82 -13.20 -19.15 14.11
CA ARG A 82 -14.22 -20.19 14.38
C ARG A 82 -14.72 -20.84 13.09
N LEU A 83 -14.94 -20.06 12.03
CA LEU A 83 -15.38 -20.56 10.73
C LEU A 83 -14.37 -21.55 10.15
N PHE A 84 -13.08 -21.16 10.06
CA PHE A 84 -12.02 -22.00 9.53
C PHE A 84 -11.62 -23.16 10.46
N ALA A 85 -12.10 -23.16 11.69
CA ALA A 85 -11.93 -24.28 12.62
C ALA A 85 -13.11 -25.29 12.57
N GLY A 86 -14.13 -25.07 11.73
CA GLY A 86 -15.33 -25.91 11.71
C GLY A 86 -16.25 -25.74 12.91
N LYS A 87 -16.17 -24.60 13.62
CA LYS A 87 -16.86 -24.36 14.90
C LYS A 87 -17.81 -23.16 14.86
N TYR A 88 -18.21 -22.73 13.67
CA TYR A 88 -19.14 -21.63 13.51
C TYR A 88 -20.58 -22.12 13.52
N ASP A 89 -21.42 -21.52 14.37
CA ASP A 89 -22.79 -21.98 14.62
C ASP A 89 -23.86 -21.13 13.89
N GLY A 90 -23.46 -20.03 13.22
CA GLY A 90 -24.36 -19.13 12.50
C GLY A 90 -24.84 -19.68 11.16
N ASN A 91 -25.57 -18.86 10.40
CA ASN A 91 -26.06 -19.20 9.07
C ASN A 91 -24.91 -19.18 8.07
N LEU A 92 -24.39 -20.38 7.73
CA LEU A 92 -23.25 -20.55 6.82
C LEU A 92 -23.58 -20.19 5.38
N GLN A 93 -24.80 -20.48 4.91
CA GLN A 93 -25.21 -20.16 3.55
C GLN A 93 -25.18 -18.65 3.31
N GLN A 94 -25.76 -17.88 4.23
CA GLN A 94 -25.74 -16.41 4.16
C GLN A 94 -24.32 -15.85 4.20
N VAL A 95 -23.43 -16.44 5.03
CA VAL A 95 -22.01 -16.05 5.11
C VAL A 95 -21.29 -16.33 3.81
N ALA A 96 -21.54 -17.49 3.17
CA ALA A 96 -20.94 -17.85 1.89
C ALA A 96 -21.36 -16.90 0.77
N GLU A 97 -22.64 -16.56 0.68
CA GLU A 97 -23.16 -15.60 -0.30
C GLU A 97 -22.51 -14.20 -0.13
N GLN A 98 -22.40 -13.74 1.11
CA GLN A 98 -21.73 -12.46 1.40
C GLN A 98 -20.25 -12.52 1.02
N PHE A 99 -19.54 -13.60 1.34
CA PHE A 99 -18.14 -13.75 0.99
C PHE A 99 -17.93 -13.82 -0.52
N SER A 100 -18.80 -14.55 -1.26
CA SER A 100 -18.76 -14.60 -2.72
C SER A 100 -18.86 -13.19 -3.32
N SER A 101 -19.88 -12.43 -2.92
CA SER A 101 -20.08 -11.06 -3.39
C SER A 101 -18.89 -10.14 -3.10
N HIS A 102 -18.26 -10.27 -1.91
CA HIS A 102 -17.08 -9.50 -1.56
C HIS A 102 -15.83 -9.92 -2.34
N LEU A 103 -15.64 -11.23 -2.56
CA LEU A 103 -14.53 -11.76 -3.35
C LEU A 103 -14.64 -11.36 -4.83
N GLU A 104 -15.86 -11.34 -5.38
CA GLU A 104 -16.13 -10.87 -6.73
C GLU A 104 -15.80 -9.37 -6.88
N MET A 105 -16.29 -8.54 -5.95
CA MET A 105 -15.94 -7.12 -5.91
C MET A 105 -14.44 -6.90 -5.75
N GLU A 106 -13.78 -7.70 -4.94
CA GLU A 106 -12.32 -7.59 -4.74
C GLU A 106 -11.55 -8.03 -5.99
N ALA A 107 -12.00 -9.08 -6.67
CA ALA A 107 -11.44 -9.52 -7.95
C ALA A 107 -11.64 -8.46 -9.04
N GLU A 108 -12.80 -7.79 -9.08
CA GLU A 108 -13.04 -6.65 -9.96
C GLU A 108 -12.14 -5.46 -9.63
N ARG A 109 -12.00 -5.14 -8.33
CA ARG A 109 -11.07 -4.10 -7.87
C ARG A 109 -9.62 -4.44 -8.23
N GLU A 110 -9.24 -5.70 -8.15
CA GLU A 110 -7.90 -6.16 -8.48
C GLU A 110 -7.67 -6.12 -10.00
N LYS A 111 -8.67 -6.46 -10.81
CA LYS A 111 -8.66 -6.21 -12.27
C LYS A 111 -8.57 -4.72 -12.60
N MET A 112 -9.20 -3.85 -11.80
CA MET A 112 -9.08 -2.40 -11.92
C MET A 112 -7.74 -1.86 -11.39
N ARG A 113 -7.14 -2.52 -10.37
CA ARG A 113 -5.83 -2.17 -9.80
C ARG A 113 -4.65 -2.72 -10.60
N ASN A 114 -4.84 -3.74 -11.40
CA ASN A 114 -3.91 -4.16 -12.45
C ASN A 114 -3.85 -3.13 -13.59
N ASP A 115 -4.19 -1.87 -13.26
CA ASP A 115 -3.76 -0.73 -14.03
C ASP A 115 -2.26 -0.85 -14.20
N LEU A 116 -1.85 -0.87 -15.45
CA LEU A 116 -0.50 -1.06 -15.92
C LEU A 116 0.48 -0.28 -15.03
N PHE A 117 1.30 -0.99 -14.23
CA PHE A 117 2.36 -0.30 -13.50
C PHE A 117 3.35 0.29 -14.52
N ILE A 118 3.45 1.59 -14.55
CA ILE A 118 4.30 2.31 -15.50
C ILE A 118 5.58 2.71 -14.77
N GLU A 119 6.69 2.15 -15.22
CA GLU A 119 8.02 2.48 -14.70
C GLU A 119 8.49 3.84 -15.27
N ASN A 120 7.85 4.89 -14.79
CA ASN A 120 8.13 6.27 -15.14
C ASN A 120 9.39 6.83 -14.43
N SER A 121 9.74 8.10 -14.67
CA SER A 121 10.91 8.72 -14.06
C SER A 121 10.78 8.79 -12.54
N ILE A 122 9.59 9.08 -12.02
CA ILE A 122 9.31 9.17 -10.58
C ILE A 122 9.53 7.81 -9.90
N TRP A 123 9.06 6.71 -10.52
CA TRP A 123 9.35 5.37 -10.02
C TRP A 123 10.84 5.08 -9.97
N ARG A 124 11.57 5.38 -11.05
CA ARG A 124 13.02 5.15 -11.12
C ARG A 124 13.76 5.90 -10.01
N ASP A 125 13.42 7.17 -9.81
CA ASP A 125 14.01 8.00 -8.77
C ASP A 125 13.70 7.47 -7.36
N VAL A 126 12.43 7.08 -7.09
CA VAL A 126 12.02 6.53 -5.78
C VAL A 126 12.64 5.17 -5.54
N SER A 127 12.70 4.30 -6.54
CA SER A 127 13.31 2.97 -6.39
C SER A 127 14.83 3.10 -6.13
N GLU A 128 15.52 3.98 -6.87
CA GLU A 128 16.95 4.22 -6.69
C GLU A 128 17.28 4.71 -5.27
N ILE A 129 16.51 5.66 -4.73
CA ILE A 129 16.78 6.17 -3.39
C ILE A 129 16.45 5.14 -2.30
N CYS A 130 15.42 4.32 -2.49
CA CYS A 130 15.11 3.21 -1.58
C CYS A 130 16.22 2.15 -1.60
N GLU A 131 16.70 1.77 -2.77
CA GLU A 131 17.84 0.86 -2.90
C GLU A 131 19.12 1.43 -2.26
N LEU A 132 19.38 2.73 -2.44
CA LEU A 132 20.52 3.39 -1.83
C LEU A 132 20.45 3.30 -0.30
N ALA A 133 19.27 3.57 0.28
CA ALA A 133 19.03 3.46 1.71
C ALA A 133 19.27 2.03 2.23
N GLN A 134 18.76 1.02 1.49
CA GLN A 134 18.98 -0.40 1.81
C GLN A 134 20.47 -0.79 1.75
N LYS A 135 21.11 -0.51 0.61
CA LYS A 135 22.52 -0.92 0.37
C LYS A 135 23.51 -0.26 1.32
N ARG A 136 23.20 0.95 1.79
CA ARG A 136 24.09 1.73 2.68
C ARG A 136 23.68 1.67 4.14
N ASN A 137 22.56 1.02 4.47
CA ASN A 137 22.00 1.03 5.82
C ASN A 137 21.97 2.44 6.42
N SER A 138 21.46 3.38 5.63
CA SER A 138 21.52 4.81 5.95
C SER A 138 20.20 5.49 5.68
N PRO A 139 19.88 6.57 6.39
CA PRO A 139 18.67 7.32 6.11
C PRO A 139 18.85 8.13 4.83
N VAL A 140 17.72 8.27 4.13
CA VAL A 140 17.54 9.16 2.98
C VAL A 140 16.26 9.96 3.17
N ARG A 141 16.14 11.10 2.49
CA ARG A 141 14.91 11.87 2.45
C ARG A 141 14.32 11.87 1.05
N LEU A 142 13.00 11.67 0.99
CA LEU A 142 12.19 11.77 -0.22
C LEU A 142 11.19 12.91 -0.05
N VAL A 143 11.33 13.96 -0.84
CA VAL A 143 10.51 15.19 -0.74
C VAL A 143 9.81 15.43 -2.08
N GLY A 144 8.53 15.73 -2.05
CA GLY A 144 7.79 16.03 -3.29
C GLY A 144 6.35 16.44 -3.02
N PRO A 145 5.67 17.04 -4.00
CA PRO A 145 4.29 17.50 -3.84
C PRO A 145 3.35 16.33 -3.54
N SER A 146 2.19 16.65 -2.97
CA SER A 146 1.11 15.67 -2.80
C SER A 146 0.69 15.13 -4.17
N GLN A 147 0.24 13.87 -4.19
CA GLN A 147 -0.34 13.19 -5.36
C GLN A 147 0.59 13.02 -6.57
N ILE A 148 1.91 13.25 -6.41
CA ILE A 148 2.91 12.94 -7.46
C ILE A 148 3.17 11.42 -7.61
N GLY A 149 2.64 10.59 -6.72
CA GLY A 149 2.80 9.14 -6.77
C GLY A 149 3.77 8.54 -5.74
N LYS A 150 4.32 9.33 -4.78
CA LYS A 150 5.28 8.86 -3.76
C LYS A 150 4.84 7.59 -3.05
N THR A 151 3.69 7.64 -2.39
CA THR A 151 3.11 6.52 -1.62
C THR A 151 2.94 5.27 -2.48
N PHE A 152 2.48 5.44 -3.72
CA PHE A 152 2.31 4.33 -4.66
C PHE A 152 3.65 3.68 -5.01
N CYS A 153 4.65 4.48 -5.35
CA CYS A 153 6.00 4.00 -5.64
C CYS A 153 6.64 3.31 -4.42
N LEU A 154 6.50 3.87 -3.21
CA LEU A 154 7.04 3.27 -1.99
C LEU A 154 6.42 1.90 -1.68
N LYS A 155 5.10 1.76 -1.83
CA LYS A 155 4.40 0.48 -1.66
C LYS A 155 4.76 -0.53 -2.74
N GLU A 156 4.92 -0.09 -3.98
CA GLU A 156 5.36 -0.95 -5.06
C GLU A 156 6.81 -1.40 -4.87
N PHE A 157 7.68 -0.53 -4.35
CA PHE A 157 9.04 -0.92 -3.94
C PHE A 157 9.01 -1.98 -2.84
N GLN A 158 8.17 -1.80 -1.81
CA GLN A 158 7.97 -2.81 -0.76
C GLN A 158 7.54 -4.15 -1.36
N ARG A 159 6.58 -4.14 -2.28
CA ARG A 159 6.05 -5.35 -2.92
C ARG A 159 7.10 -6.11 -3.75
N ARG A 160 7.99 -5.37 -4.45
CA ARG A 160 9.02 -5.95 -5.33
C ARG A 160 10.32 -6.31 -4.59
N SER A 161 10.52 -5.75 -3.41
CA SER A 161 11.78 -5.96 -2.69
C SER A 161 11.92 -7.40 -2.21
N LYS A 162 13.10 -7.99 -2.42
CA LYS A 162 13.47 -9.29 -1.86
C LYS A 162 13.94 -9.20 -0.39
N MET A 163 14.24 -8.00 0.07
CA MET A 163 14.64 -7.74 1.45
C MET A 163 13.44 -7.30 2.29
N GLN A 164 13.58 -7.36 3.61
CA GLN A 164 12.55 -6.88 4.52
C GLN A 164 12.36 -5.37 4.38
N VAL A 165 11.20 -4.95 3.88
CA VAL A 165 10.78 -3.55 3.79
C VAL A 165 9.55 -3.35 4.68
N CYS A 166 9.70 -2.52 5.69
CA CYS A 166 8.65 -2.15 6.63
C CYS A 166 8.11 -0.77 6.24
N TYR A 167 6.90 -0.71 5.74
CA TYR A 167 6.24 0.54 5.36
C TYR A 167 5.32 0.99 6.49
N CYS A 168 5.55 2.20 6.98
CA CYS A 168 4.74 2.87 8.00
C CYS A 168 4.27 4.22 7.45
N ARG A 169 2.99 4.50 7.56
CA ARG A 169 2.43 5.83 7.28
C ARG A 169 2.16 6.55 8.58
N VAL A 170 2.66 7.76 8.71
CA VAL A 170 2.32 8.60 9.87
C VAL A 170 0.83 8.91 9.83
N PRO A 171 0.06 8.60 10.90
CA PRO A 171 -1.36 8.86 10.93
C PRO A 171 -1.66 10.36 10.96
N ALA A 172 -2.84 10.75 10.46
CA ALA A 172 -3.34 12.11 10.65
C ALA A 172 -3.56 12.38 12.16
N ALA A 173 -3.21 13.58 12.64
CA ALA A 173 -3.24 13.94 14.06
C ALA A 173 -2.49 12.92 14.96
N PRO A 174 -1.19 12.69 14.71
CA PRO A 174 -0.45 11.61 15.32
C PRO A 174 -0.24 11.83 16.82
N THR A 175 -0.46 10.79 17.60
CA THR A 175 0.07 10.67 18.98
C THR A 175 1.27 9.75 18.97
N PHE A 176 2.07 9.78 20.04
CA PHE A 176 3.21 8.86 20.16
C PHE A 176 2.75 7.39 20.12
N LYS A 177 1.63 7.08 20.78
CA LYS A 177 1.05 5.72 20.79
C LYS A 177 0.61 5.29 19.41
N LEU A 178 -0.11 6.14 18.65
CA LEU A 178 -0.55 5.83 17.29
C LEU A 178 0.62 5.57 16.35
N LEU A 179 1.67 6.42 16.38
CA LEU A 179 2.85 6.17 15.57
C LEU A 179 3.57 4.88 15.99
N ALA A 180 3.62 4.60 17.31
CA ALA A 180 4.23 3.38 17.79
C ALA A 180 3.48 2.13 17.31
N ASP A 181 2.15 2.18 17.28
CA ASP A 181 1.32 1.08 16.79
C ASP A 181 1.51 0.86 15.30
N GLU A 182 1.55 1.92 14.50
CA GLU A 182 1.83 1.84 13.04
C GLU A 182 3.21 1.22 12.76
N ILE A 183 4.24 1.61 13.51
CA ILE A 183 5.58 1.02 13.35
C ILE A 183 5.58 -0.44 13.83
N CYS A 184 4.90 -0.76 14.94
CA CYS A 184 4.76 -2.13 15.42
C CYS A 184 4.11 -3.03 14.36
N ASP A 185 3.01 -2.57 13.77
CA ASP A 185 2.31 -3.30 12.71
C ASP A 185 3.22 -3.52 11.51
N ALA A 186 3.90 -2.46 11.05
CA ALA A 186 4.83 -2.53 9.92
C ALA A 186 5.98 -3.52 10.13
N VAL A 187 6.44 -3.73 11.36
CA VAL A 187 7.56 -4.66 11.68
C VAL A 187 7.09 -6.01 12.22
N GLY A 188 5.78 -6.24 12.31
CA GLY A 188 5.19 -7.49 12.80
C GLY A 188 5.29 -7.68 14.31
N VAL A 189 5.27 -6.59 15.07
CA VAL A 189 5.23 -6.58 16.55
C VAL A 189 3.78 -6.32 17.01
N PRO A 190 3.23 -7.04 18.01
CA PRO A 190 1.88 -6.79 18.50
C PRO A 190 1.65 -5.34 18.96
N THR A 191 0.53 -4.74 18.56
CA THR A 191 0.16 -3.36 18.89
C THR A 191 -0.50 -3.20 20.27
N SER A 192 -0.93 -4.30 20.90
CA SER A 192 -1.54 -4.31 22.24
C SER A 192 -0.57 -4.06 23.40
N LEU A 193 0.69 -3.79 23.10
CA LEU A 193 1.75 -3.61 24.09
C LEU A 193 1.75 -2.20 24.70
N ARG A 194 2.30 -2.08 25.91
CA ARG A 194 2.69 -0.79 26.46
C ARG A 194 3.78 -0.15 25.58
N VAL A 195 3.83 1.17 25.56
CA VAL A 195 4.75 1.91 24.69
C VAL A 195 6.22 1.51 24.89
N GLU A 196 6.64 1.31 26.13
CA GLU A 196 8.01 0.91 26.47
C GLU A 196 8.35 -0.48 25.93
N ASP A 197 7.43 -1.44 26.08
CA ASP A 197 7.58 -2.80 25.57
C ASP A 197 7.58 -2.80 24.03
N ALA A 198 6.71 -2.00 23.41
CA ALA A 198 6.66 -1.81 21.96
C ALA A 198 8.00 -1.28 21.43
N ARG A 199 8.57 -0.23 22.04
CA ARG A 199 9.87 0.34 21.69
C ARG A 199 10.99 -0.70 21.78
N LEU A 200 11.00 -1.50 22.84
CA LEU A 200 12.02 -2.55 23.03
C LEU A 200 11.90 -3.66 21.96
N ARG A 201 10.68 -4.07 21.61
CA ARG A 201 10.45 -5.12 20.62
C ARG A 201 10.72 -4.63 19.19
N VAL A 202 10.29 -3.42 18.84
CA VAL A 202 10.62 -2.79 17.56
C VAL A 202 12.13 -2.72 17.35
N LYS A 203 12.87 -2.32 18.40
CA LYS A 203 14.34 -2.27 18.36
C LYS A 203 14.99 -3.63 18.13
N LYS A 204 14.37 -4.72 18.59
CA LYS A 204 14.86 -6.10 18.35
C LYS A 204 14.44 -6.64 16.98
N ALA A 205 13.33 -6.16 16.42
CA ALA A 205 12.78 -6.61 15.15
C ALA A 205 13.45 -5.94 13.94
N ILE A 206 13.99 -4.74 14.10
CA ILE A 206 14.63 -3.97 13.04
C ILE A 206 16.15 -4.14 13.13
N GLY A 207 16.79 -4.48 12.02
CA GLY A 207 18.25 -4.65 11.90
C GLY A 207 18.80 -4.08 10.60
N PRO A 208 20.12 -4.28 10.34
CA PRO A 208 20.79 -3.75 9.15
C PRO A 208 20.18 -4.21 7.82
N ASN A 209 19.53 -5.38 7.80
CA ASN A 209 18.90 -5.92 6.60
C ASN A 209 17.44 -5.46 6.40
N THR A 210 16.99 -4.47 7.18
CA THR A 210 15.64 -3.92 7.11
C THR A 210 15.67 -2.53 6.48
N LEU A 211 14.74 -2.23 5.59
CA LEU A 211 14.42 -0.87 5.17
C LEU A 211 13.14 -0.43 5.90
N LEU A 212 13.21 0.62 6.70
CA LEU A 212 12.08 1.26 7.33
C LEU A 212 11.66 2.48 6.51
N ILE A 213 10.46 2.46 5.96
CA ILE A 213 9.87 3.58 5.21
C ILE A 213 8.89 4.29 6.12
N ILE A 214 9.10 5.58 6.35
CA ILE A 214 8.19 6.47 7.08
C ILE A 214 7.59 7.44 6.07
N ASP A 215 6.36 7.19 5.68
CA ASP A 215 5.62 8.04 4.73
C ASP A 215 4.76 9.07 5.47
N GLU A 216 4.46 10.17 4.80
CA GLU A 216 3.71 11.32 5.33
C GLU A 216 4.33 11.93 6.60
N LEU A 217 5.66 11.97 6.67
CA LEU A 217 6.39 12.49 7.84
C LEU A 217 5.98 13.91 8.24
N HIS A 218 5.48 14.71 7.30
CA HIS A 218 5.00 16.07 7.53
C HIS A 218 3.81 16.14 8.50
N GLU A 219 3.02 15.06 8.66
CA GLU A 219 1.94 15.00 9.64
C GLU A 219 2.43 15.20 11.08
N LEU A 220 3.66 14.81 11.38
CA LEU A 220 4.26 15.09 12.69
C LEU A 220 4.45 16.58 12.95
N ALA A 221 4.66 17.36 11.88
CA ALA A 221 4.90 18.79 11.99
C ALA A 221 3.61 19.61 11.99
N ILE A 222 2.64 19.20 11.17
CA ILE A 222 1.40 19.95 10.91
C ILE A 222 0.35 19.62 11.97
N SER A 223 0.17 18.34 12.28
CA SER A 223 -0.99 17.85 13.03
C SER A 223 -0.67 17.47 14.46
N ALA A 224 0.60 17.17 14.80
CA ALA A 224 0.98 16.80 16.16
C ALA A 224 1.21 18.04 17.03
N GLY A 225 0.83 17.96 18.32
CA GLY A 225 1.31 18.94 19.30
C GLY A 225 2.84 18.95 19.39
N LYS A 226 3.47 20.12 19.58
CA LYS A 226 4.93 20.31 19.56
C LYS A 226 5.71 19.29 20.39
N GLY A 227 5.25 18.97 21.61
CA GLY A 227 5.89 17.98 22.46
C GLY A 227 5.77 16.55 21.94
N THR A 228 4.66 16.21 21.29
CA THR A 228 4.44 14.90 20.66
C THR A 228 5.29 14.75 19.41
N ALA A 229 5.34 15.77 18.55
CA ALA A 229 6.19 15.77 17.35
C ALA A 229 7.64 15.46 17.70
N MET A 230 8.19 16.16 18.70
CA MET A 230 9.57 15.94 19.14
C MET A 230 9.81 14.53 19.68
N LYS A 231 8.90 13.99 20.50
CA LYS A 231 9.02 12.61 21.00
C LYS A 231 9.01 11.58 19.87
N CYS A 232 8.12 11.75 18.88
CA CYS A 232 8.06 10.89 17.72
C CYS A 232 9.35 10.95 16.89
N MET A 233 9.82 12.15 16.61
CA MET A 233 11.03 12.39 15.82
C MET A 233 12.29 11.83 16.51
N GLU A 234 12.42 12.05 17.83
CA GLU A 234 13.53 11.47 18.62
C GLU A 234 13.50 9.95 18.63
N TRP A 235 12.32 9.35 18.68
CA TRP A 235 12.20 7.90 18.60
C TRP A 235 12.58 7.33 17.23
N LEU A 236 12.18 7.98 16.14
CA LEU A 236 12.62 7.60 14.78
C LEU A 236 14.15 7.66 14.67
N ARG A 237 14.77 8.71 15.25
CA ARG A 237 16.23 8.82 15.33
C ARG A 237 16.84 7.69 16.15
N GLU A 238 16.26 7.36 17.31
CA GLU A 238 16.72 6.25 18.15
C GLU A 238 16.66 4.91 17.43
N ILE A 239 15.56 4.65 16.69
CA ILE A 239 15.44 3.43 15.88
C ILE A 239 16.63 3.33 14.94
N TYR A 240 16.91 4.36 14.15
CA TYR A 240 18.07 4.35 13.24
C TYR A 240 19.39 4.19 13.97
N ASP A 241 19.65 5.02 14.99
CA ASP A 241 20.93 5.02 15.71
C ASP A 241 21.26 3.65 16.33
N LYS A 242 20.22 2.89 16.71
CA LYS A 242 20.38 1.56 17.35
C LYS A 242 20.39 0.40 16.38
N SER A 243 19.51 0.41 15.38
CA SER A 243 19.35 -0.70 14.44
C SER A 243 20.31 -0.65 13.26
N LYS A 244 20.78 0.56 12.90
CA LYS A 244 21.53 0.81 11.66
C LYS A 244 20.82 0.25 10.42
N CYS A 245 19.49 0.34 10.41
CA CYS A 245 18.66 -0.03 9.26
C CYS A 245 18.77 1.01 8.13
N GLY A 246 18.38 0.63 6.92
CA GLY A 246 18.03 1.62 5.91
C GLY A 246 16.77 2.36 6.33
N MET A 247 16.68 3.67 6.07
CA MET A 247 15.50 4.45 6.44
C MET A 247 15.14 5.45 5.34
N VAL A 248 13.87 5.45 4.92
CA VAL A 248 13.33 6.46 3.99
C VAL A 248 12.38 7.37 4.76
N LEU A 249 12.71 8.65 4.81
CA LEU A 249 11.88 9.69 5.41
C LEU A 249 11.16 10.46 4.28
N CYS A 250 9.89 10.12 4.04
CA CYS A 250 9.09 10.67 2.96
C CYS A 250 8.11 11.74 3.46
N GLY A 251 8.05 12.88 2.78
CA GLY A 251 7.14 13.96 3.11
C GLY A 251 6.91 14.93 1.97
N THR A 252 6.15 15.98 2.25
CA THR A 252 5.91 17.10 1.32
C THR A 252 6.90 18.23 1.54
N ARG A 253 7.01 19.16 0.57
CA ARG A 253 7.84 20.37 0.71
C ARG A 253 7.33 21.30 1.81
N THR A 254 6.04 21.37 2.04
CA THR A 254 5.44 22.13 3.15
C THR A 254 6.01 21.75 4.50
N MET A 255 6.55 20.51 4.63
CA MET A 255 7.26 20.12 5.83
C MET A 255 8.46 21.03 6.13
N GLU A 256 9.17 21.48 5.12
CA GLU A 256 10.35 22.38 5.31
C GLU A 256 9.91 23.78 5.71
N ASP A 257 8.86 24.29 5.12
CA ASP A 257 8.34 25.64 5.35
C ASP A 257 7.60 25.74 6.70
N ASP A 258 6.73 24.79 7.04
CA ASP A 258 5.94 24.77 8.28
C ASP A 258 6.82 24.43 9.51
N LEU A 259 7.83 23.60 9.35
CA LEU A 259 8.82 23.33 10.40
C LEU A 259 9.78 24.47 10.66
N ILE A 260 9.88 25.44 9.75
CA ILE A 260 10.79 26.58 9.84
C ILE A 260 10.50 27.46 11.07
N ASN A 261 9.30 27.49 11.58
CA ASN A 261 8.91 28.31 12.74
C ASN A 261 9.24 27.67 14.11
N ASP A 262 9.52 26.37 14.18
CA ASP A 262 9.90 25.70 15.43
C ASP A 262 11.40 25.36 15.45
N GLN A 263 12.19 26.05 16.30
CA GLN A 263 13.63 25.88 16.38
C GLN A 263 14.06 24.46 16.79
N LYS A 264 13.25 23.74 17.60
CA LYS A 264 13.57 22.37 18.03
C LYS A 264 13.41 21.38 16.88
N ILE A 265 12.36 21.55 16.10
CA ILE A 265 12.10 20.73 14.91
C ILE A 265 13.14 21.01 13.84
N LYS A 266 13.54 22.28 13.65
CA LYS A 266 14.70 22.65 12.81
C LYS A 266 15.98 21.94 13.25
N GLY A 267 16.27 21.98 14.55
CA GLY A 267 17.45 21.33 15.11
C GLY A 267 17.45 19.80 14.85
N TRP A 268 16.30 19.16 15.00
CA TRP A 268 16.15 17.73 14.68
C TRP A 268 16.34 17.44 13.19
N LEU A 269 15.71 18.22 12.31
CA LEU A 269 15.88 18.08 10.86
C LEU A 269 17.33 18.26 10.44
N ALA A 270 18.01 19.26 10.98
CA ALA A 270 19.42 19.49 10.71
C ALA A 270 20.28 18.30 11.14
N GLN A 271 19.99 17.68 12.29
CA GLN A 271 20.66 16.48 12.75
C GLN A 271 20.38 15.26 11.87
N MET A 272 19.10 15.06 11.46
CA MET A 272 18.74 13.98 10.55
C MET A 272 19.31 14.19 9.14
N ASN A 273 19.31 15.44 8.64
CA ASN A 273 19.91 15.76 7.35
C ASN A 273 21.42 15.43 7.31
N LYS A 274 22.15 15.65 8.44
CA LYS A 274 23.56 15.23 8.55
C LYS A 274 23.74 13.70 8.52
N ARG A 275 22.73 12.93 8.88
CA ARG A 275 22.72 11.46 8.80
C ARG A 275 22.28 10.96 7.44
N CYS A 276 21.42 11.71 6.75
CA CYS A 276 20.93 11.35 5.44
C CYS A 276 22.07 11.42 4.41
N ILE A 277 22.25 10.33 3.69
CA ILE A 277 23.26 10.27 2.62
C ILE A 277 22.76 10.92 1.32
N ARG A 278 21.46 11.09 1.15
CA ARG A 278 20.85 11.76 0.01
C ARG A 278 19.49 12.36 0.37
N VAL A 279 19.20 13.52 -0.21
CA VAL A 279 17.86 14.12 -0.24
C VAL A 279 17.41 14.14 -1.71
N LEU A 280 16.31 13.47 -2.01
CA LEU A 280 15.71 13.46 -3.33
C LEU A 280 14.51 14.41 -3.34
N ASN A 281 14.55 15.40 -4.21
CA ASN A 281 13.43 16.31 -4.46
C ASN A 281 12.75 15.92 -5.77
N LEU A 282 11.53 15.40 -5.67
CA LEU A 282 10.74 15.09 -6.85
C LEU A 282 10.24 16.37 -7.54
N PRO A 283 9.93 16.31 -8.84
CA PRO A 283 9.42 17.45 -9.60
C PRO A 283 8.07 17.94 -9.04
N ASN A 284 7.75 19.23 -9.28
CA ASN A 284 6.50 19.83 -8.80
C ASN A 284 5.27 19.38 -9.60
N ARG A 285 5.47 18.87 -10.79
CA ARG A 285 4.44 18.33 -11.69
C ARG A 285 4.93 17.04 -12.33
N ILE A 286 4.03 16.28 -12.90
CA ILE A 286 4.39 15.10 -13.69
C ILE A 286 5.21 15.56 -14.89
N PRO A 287 6.39 14.97 -15.15
CA PRO A 287 7.15 15.22 -16.36
C PRO A 287 6.35 14.90 -17.62
N ASP A 288 6.53 15.69 -18.68
CA ASP A 288 5.79 15.49 -19.93
C ASP A 288 6.10 14.12 -20.56
N ASP A 289 7.33 13.64 -20.44
CA ASP A 289 7.74 12.30 -20.89
C ASP A 289 7.02 11.18 -20.12
N ASP A 290 6.74 11.38 -18.83
CA ASP A 290 5.99 10.41 -18.03
C ASP A 290 4.51 10.38 -18.43
N ILE A 291 3.95 11.53 -18.81
CA ILE A 291 2.59 11.62 -19.36
C ILE A 291 2.52 10.88 -20.69
N ASP A 292 3.50 11.09 -21.58
CA ASP A 292 3.56 10.42 -22.88
C ASP A 292 3.76 8.91 -22.72
N LEU A 293 4.60 8.50 -21.78
CA LEU A 293 4.80 7.10 -21.44
C LEU A 293 3.49 6.45 -20.93
N ALA A 294 2.76 7.15 -20.05
CA ALA A 294 1.48 6.69 -19.57
C ALA A 294 0.45 6.60 -20.69
N ALA A 295 0.32 7.62 -21.52
CA ALA A 295 -0.59 7.61 -22.66
C ALA A 295 -0.32 6.45 -23.62
N LYS A 296 0.96 6.21 -23.94
CA LYS A 296 1.39 5.09 -24.77
C LYS A 296 1.03 3.74 -24.15
N ALA A 297 1.26 3.57 -22.87
CA ALA A 297 0.94 2.34 -22.14
C ALA A 297 -0.55 2.02 -22.13
N TYR A 298 -1.40 3.05 -22.04
CA TYR A 298 -2.86 2.91 -22.15
C TYR A 298 -3.39 2.90 -23.60
N GLY A 299 -2.50 3.08 -24.59
CA GLY A 299 -2.85 3.08 -26.00
C GLY A 299 -3.64 4.34 -26.43
N ILE A 300 -3.45 5.46 -25.73
CA ILE A 300 -4.04 6.75 -26.13
C ILE A 300 -3.25 7.30 -27.32
N THR A 301 -3.97 7.74 -28.34
CA THR A 301 -3.41 8.25 -29.60
C THR A 301 -3.91 9.66 -29.93
N GLY A 302 -3.33 10.28 -30.94
CA GLY A 302 -3.73 11.61 -31.42
C GLY A 302 -2.99 12.77 -30.74
N SER A 303 -3.35 13.98 -31.11
CA SER A 303 -2.72 15.20 -30.59
C SER A 303 -3.19 15.50 -29.18
N LYS A 304 -2.26 15.81 -28.26
CA LYS A 304 -2.56 16.25 -26.89
C LYS A 304 -2.87 17.74 -26.76
N ALA A 305 -2.90 18.49 -27.88
CA ALA A 305 -3.17 19.93 -27.88
C ALA A 305 -4.50 20.31 -27.18
N CYS A 306 -5.53 19.46 -27.31
CA CYS A 306 -6.83 19.69 -26.68
C CYS A 306 -6.83 19.54 -25.14
N VAL A 307 -5.77 18.98 -24.55
CA VAL A 307 -5.61 18.71 -23.12
C VAL A 307 -4.36 19.34 -22.51
N GLU A 308 -3.60 20.10 -23.26
CA GLU A 308 -2.29 20.60 -22.85
C GLU A 308 -2.34 21.39 -21.53
N ASN A 309 -3.30 22.29 -21.37
CA ASN A 309 -3.47 23.06 -20.13
C ASN A 309 -3.88 22.17 -18.95
N LEU A 310 -4.75 21.17 -19.21
CA LEU A 310 -5.15 20.19 -18.23
C LEU A 310 -3.95 19.40 -17.73
N LEU A 311 -3.10 18.92 -18.63
CA LEU A 311 -1.93 18.10 -18.31
C LEU A 311 -0.87 18.86 -17.49
N LYS A 312 -0.80 20.20 -17.60
CA LYS A 312 0.10 21.03 -16.78
C LYS A 312 -0.25 21.03 -15.28
N SER A 313 -1.52 20.81 -14.94
CA SER A 313 -2.05 20.88 -13.57
C SER A 313 -2.54 19.53 -13.03
N ILE A 314 -2.56 18.47 -13.86
CA ILE A 314 -3.06 17.17 -13.46
C ILE A 314 -2.10 16.49 -12.49
N ASP A 315 -2.64 15.84 -11.48
CA ASP A 315 -1.89 14.95 -10.61
C ASP A 315 -1.88 13.49 -11.14
N MET A 316 -0.94 12.66 -10.64
CA MET A 316 -0.74 11.30 -11.12
C MET A 316 -1.98 10.42 -10.92
N ASN A 317 -2.68 10.59 -9.80
CA ASN A 317 -3.88 9.79 -9.51
C ASN A 317 -5.01 10.11 -10.50
N ARG A 318 -5.27 11.40 -10.76
CA ARG A 318 -6.27 11.80 -11.74
C ARG A 318 -5.89 11.39 -13.16
N LEU A 319 -4.61 11.52 -13.51
CA LEU A 319 -4.11 11.09 -14.82
C LEU A 319 -4.38 9.60 -15.05
N THR A 320 -3.87 8.74 -14.18
CA THR A 320 -3.99 7.29 -14.33
C THR A 320 -5.44 6.81 -14.24
N THR A 321 -6.23 7.36 -13.30
CA THR A 321 -7.66 7.06 -13.19
C THR A 321 -8.39 7.41 -14.48
N CYS A 322 -8.17 8.61 -15.03
CA CYS A 322 -8.85 9.03 -16.24
C CYS A 322 -8.41 8.25 -17.49
N LEU A 323 -7.13 7.88 -17.58
CA LEU A 323 -6.62 7.00 -18.64
C LEU A 323 -7.30 5.63 -18.59
N ALA A 324 -7.38 5.01 -17.41
CA ALA A 324 -8.02 3.72 -17.23
C ALA A 324 -9.53 3.77 -17.59
N VAL A 325 -10.25 4.79 -17.12
CA VAL A 325 -11.67 4.98 -17.44
C VAL A 325 -11.86 5.23 -18.94
N THR A 326 -10.96 5.99 -19.59
CA THR A 326 -11.00 6.24 -21.03
C THR A 326 -10.86 4.95 -21.82
N VAL A 327 -9.88 4.12 -21.45
CA VAL A 327 -9.67 2.82 -22.12
C VAL A 327 -10.89 1.92 -21.97
N ARG A 328 -11.44 1.83 -20.75
CA ARG A 328 -12.62 1.01 -20.48
C ARG A 328 -13.83 1.50 -21.29
N TRP A 329 -14.10 2.80 -21.29
CA TRP A 329 -15.19 3.39 -22.04
C TRP A 329 -15.04 3.16 -23.54
N CYS A 330 -13.84 3.39 -24.11
CA CYS A 330 -13.56 3.16 -25.52
C CYS A 330 -13.71 1.70 -25.93
N ASN A 331 -13.25 0.76 -25.09
CA ASN A 331 -13.39 -0.68 -25.35
C ASN A 331 -14.88 -1.09 -25.36
N THR A 332 -15.69 -0.59 -24.40
CA THR A 332 -17.13 -0.87 -24.32
C THR A 332 -17.89 -0.30 -25.53
N ASN A 333 -17.56 0.91 -25.94
CA ASN A 333 -18.28 1.63 -27.00
C ASN A 333 -17.63 1.49 -28.39
N LYS A 334 -16.58 0.69 -28.53
CA LYS A 334 -15.82 0.46 -29.79
C LYS A 334 -15.29 1.76 -30.44
N HIS A 335 -14.83 2.69 -29.60
CA HIS A 335 -14.20 3.94 -30.03
C HIS A 335 -12.68 3.85 -29.99
N GLN A 336 -12.02 4.68 -30.83
CA GLN A 336 -10.57 4.87 -30.72
C GLN A 336 -10.23 5.61 -29.43
N LYS A 337 -9.10 5.21 -28.81
CA LYS A 337 -8.61 5.80 -27.56
C LYS A 337 -7.84 7.09 -27.90
N THR A 338 -8.51 8.24 -27.75
CA THR A 338 -7.92 9.54 -28.11
C THR A 338 -7.93 10.52 -26.94
N TRP A 339 -7.07 11.53 -27.00
CA TRP A 339 -7.03 12.61 -26.03
C TRP A 339 -8.33 13.42 -25.95
N GLU A 340 -9.09 13.49 -27.04
CA GLU A 340 -10.40 14.15 -27.04
C GLU A 340 -11.41 13.40 -26.17
N ILE A 341 -11.41 12.05 -26.23
CA ILE A 341 -12.27 11.22 -25.39
C ILE A 341 -11.79 11.31 -23.94
N PHE A 342 -10.48 11.28 -23.70
CA PHE A 342 -9.91 11.51 -22.36
C PHE A 342 -10.41 12.84 -21.77
N ARG A 343 -10.37 13.95 -22.52
CA ARG A 343 -10.89 15.25 -22.07
C ARG A 343 -12.36 15.20 -21.68
N LYS A 344 -13.21 14.56 -22.50
CA LYS A 344 -14.64 14.41 -22.23
C LYS A 344 -14.88 13.61 -20.95
N ILE A 345 -14.13 12.53 -20.77
CA ILE A 345 -14.23 11.68 -19.56
C ILE A 345 -13.72 12.41 -18.33
N TYR A 346 -12.59 13.11 -18.45
CA TYR A 346 -12.07 13.92 -17.35
C TYR A 346 -13.09 14.96 -16.87
N LYS A 347 -13.67 15.72 -17.80
CA LYS A 347 -14.72 16.70 -17.49
C LYS A 347 -15.93 16.05 -16.80
N LYS A 348 -16.37 14.90 -17.29
CA LYS A 348 -17.49 14.13 -16.68
C LYS A 348 -17.16 13.62 -15.27
N THR A 349 -15.92 13.19 -15.04
CA THR A 349 -15.51 12.55 -13.79
C THR A 349 -15.17 13.57 -12.70
N PHE A 350 -14.50 14.66 -13.05
CA PHE A 350 -13.97 15.62 -12.10
C PHE A 350 -14.66 17.01 -12.13
N GLY A 351 -15.60 17.22 -13.05
CA GLY A 351 -16.47 18.41 -13.05
C GLY A 351 -15.80 19.75 -13.36
N THR A 352 -14.53 19.77 -13.75
CA THR A 352 -13.76 20.98 -14.03
C THR A 352 -13.77 21.33 -15.53
N GLU A 353 -14.14 22.55 -15.87
CA GLU A 353 -13.77 23.18 -17.15
C GLU A 353 -12.32 23.67 -17.03
N VAL A 354 -11.46 23.20 -17.91
CA VAL A 354 -10.11 23.72 -18.12
C VAL A 354 -10.05 24.37 -19.47
#